data_32582a5a11e268d794ac54f7076adaec
#
_entry.id   32582a5a11e268d794ac54f7076adaec
#
_cell.length_a   1.000
_cell.length_b   1.000
_cell.length_c   1.000
_cell.angle_alpha   90.00
_cell.angle_beta   90.00
_cell.angle_gamma   90.00
#
_symmetry.space_group_name_H-M   'P 1'
#
loop_
_entity.id
_entity.type
_entity.pdbx_description
1 polymer ?
#
loop_
_entity_poly.entity_id
_entity_poly.type
_entity_poly.pdbx_seq_one_letter_code
_entity_poly.pdbx_strand_id
1 'polypeptide(L)'
;EMCIRDSSKGALEAFSKDTAREWGGLGIRSNVVVPGFMETTMSSTLTDDQKDRIYKRTSMKAATSVRSVAETVAFLVSEKACSITGQNVHVDNGTI
;
A
#
# COMPACT_ATOMS: atom_id res chain seq x y z
N GLU A 1 18.11 -7.69 5.06
CA GLU A 1 16.79 -7.43 5.63
C GLU A 1 15.84 -6.77 4.62
N MET A 2 16.30 -5.75 3.92
CA MET A 2 15.49 -5.13 2.87
C MET A 2 15.14 -6.10 1.76
N CYS A 3 16.05 -7.00 1.38
CA CYS A 3 15.77 -8.03 0.37
C CYS A 3 14.69 -8.99 0.83
N ILE A 4 14.66 -9.34 2.11
CA ILE A 4 13.63 -10.21 2.67
C ILE A 4 12.27 -9.52 2.65
N ARG A 5 12.22 -8.24 3.00
CA ARG A 5 11.01 -7.44 2.92
C ARG A 5 10.47 -7.34 1.49
N ASP A 6 11.34 -7.04 0.54
CA ASP A 6 10.97 -6.90 -0.86
C ASP A 6 10.48 -8.21 -1.44
N SER A 7 11.14 -9.34 -1.08
CA SER A 7 10.72 -10.67 -1.51
C SER A 7 9.35 -11.03 -0.93
N SER A 8 9.12 -10.75 0.35
CA SER A 8 7.83 -11.03 1.00
C SER A 8 6.72 -10.21 0.38
N LYS A 9 6.99 -8.94 0.10
CA LYS A 9 6.03 -8.03 -0.52
C LYS A 9 5.68 -8.48 -1.94
N GLY A 10 6.71 -8.84 -2.74
CA GLY A 10 6.50 -9.34 -4.08
C GLY A 10 5.70 -10.64 -4.09
N ALA A 11 5.95 -11.54 -3.14
CA ALA A 11 5.19 -12.77 -3.00
C ALA A 11 3.72 -12.50 -2.67
N LEU A 12 3.45 -11.52 -1.79
CA LEU A 12 2.08 -11.14 -1.45
C LEU A 12 1.34 -10.56 -2.65
N GLU A 13 2.00 -9.71 -3.43
CA GLU A 13 1.42 -9.13 -4.64
C GLU A 13 1.09 -10.20 -5.68
N ALA A 14 2.01 -11.16 -5.89
CA ALA A 14 1.79 -12.28 -6.80
C ALA A 14 0.64 -13.17 -6.31
N PHE A 15 0.59 -13.47 -5.02
CA PHE A 15 -0.49 -14.26 -4.43
C PHE A 15 -1.84 -13.59 -4.62
N SER A 16 -1.92 -12.27 -4.43
CA SER A 16 -3.16 -11.53 -4.63
C SER A 16 -3.64 -11.59 -6.08
N LYS A 17 -2.72 -11.47 -7.04
CA LYS A 17 -3.08 -11.57 -8.47
C LYS A 17 -3.58 -12.96 -8.82
N ASP A 18 -2.93 -14.00 -8.31
CA ASP A 18 -3.36 -15.38 -8.55
C ASP A 18 -4.73 -15.63 -7.92
N THR A 19 -4.96 -15.11 -6.71
CA THR A 19 -6.27 -15.19 -6.05
C THR A 19 -7.34 -14.49 -6.89
N ALA A 20 -7.03 -13.31 -7.43
CA ALA A 20 -7.97 -12.56 -8.26
C ALA A 20 -8.35 -13.36 -9.52
N ARG A 21 -7.38 -13.99 -10.15
CA ARG A 21 -7.63 -14.82 -11.35
C ARG A 21 -8.45 -16.05 -11.04
N GLU A 22 -8.09 -16.75 -9.97
CA GLU A 22 -8.71 -18.03 -9.62
C GLU A 22 -10.14 -17.89 -9.14
N TRP A 23 -10.40 -16.84 -8.34
CA TRP A 23 -11.69 -16.67 -7.68
C TRP A 23 -12.56 -15.57 -8.28
N GLY A 24 -12.04 -14.84 -9.27
CA GLY A 24 -12.77 -13.75 -9.90
C GLY A 24 -14.09 -14.17 -10.54
N GLY A 25 -14.13 -15.38 -11.12
CA GLY A 25 -15.36 -15.91 -11.70
C GLY A 25 -16.48 -16.14 -10.70
N LEU A 26 -16.14 -16.23 -9.41
CA LEU A 26 -17.10 -16.36 -8.31
C LEU A 26 -17.44 -15.02 -7.66
N GLY A 27 -16.99 -13.92 -8.24
CA GLY A 27 -17.27 -12.59 -7.70
C GLY A 27 -16.37 -12.19 -6.55
N ILE A 28 -15.27 -12.88 -6.33
CA ILE A 28 -14.31 -12.56 -5.27
C ILE A 28 -13.23 -11.65 -5.85
N ARG A 29 -13.00 -10.52 -5.20
CA ARG A 29 -11.97 -9.57 -5.58
C ARG A 29 -10.80 -9.63 -4.61
N SER A 30 -9.59 -9.46 -5.13
CA SER A 30 -8.37 -9.44 -4.32
C SER A 30 -7.48 -8.31 -4.80
N ASN A 31 -7.19 -7.37 -3.94
CA ASN A 31 -6.33 -6.22 -4.22
C ASN A 31 -5.32 -6.06 -3.10
N VAL A 32 -4.21 -5.40 -3.39
CA VAL A 32 -3.18 -5.07 -2.41
C VAL A 32 -3.12 -3.56 -2.27
N VAL A 33 -3.12 -3.07 -1.05
CA VAL A 33 -2.86 -1.66 -0.76
C VAL A 33 -1.41 -1.56 -0.27
N VAL A 34 -0.66 -0.67 -0.90
CA VAL A 34 0.76 -0.46 -0.60
C VAL A 34 0.92 0.93 -0.02
N PRO A 35 0.92 1.06 1.32
CA PRO A 35 1.10 2.37 1.94
C PRO A 35 2.55 2.81 1.89
N GLY A 36 2.76 4.13 1.87
CA GLY A 36 4.07 4.71 2.05
C GLY A 36 4.42 4.88 3.52
N PHE A 37 5.40 5.75 3.78
CA PHE A 37 5.80 6.04 5.15
C PHE A 37 4.69 6.82 5.87
N MET A 38 4.26 6.29 7.01
CA MET A 38 3.26 6.93 7.86
C MET A 38 3.87 7.25 9.21
N GLU A 39 3.55 8.42 9.75
CA GLU A 39 3.97 8.77 11.10
C GLU A 39 3.06 8.08 12.10
N THR A 40 3.61 7.05 12.75
CA THR A 40 2.93 6.27 13.77
C THR A 40 3.80 6.21 15.01
N THR A 41 3.31 5.60 16.08
CA THR A 41 4.10 5.39 17.29
C THR A 41 5.41 4.64 17.00
N MET A 42 5.38 3.71 16.06
CA MET A 42 6.58 2.95 15.67
C MET A 42 7.62 3.82 14.96
N SER A 43 7.20 4.86 14.25
CA SER A 43 8.10 5.75 13.54
C SER A 43 8.65 6.88 14.42
N SER A 44 8.19 7.00 15.65
CA SER A 44 8.63 8.05 16.57
C SER A 44 10.11 7.93 16.96
N THR A 45 10.72 6.76 16.72
CA THR A 45 12.15 6.53 16.97
C THR A 45 13.05 7.10 15.88
N LEU A 46 12.50 7.52 14.76
CA LEU A 46 13.27 8.12 13.68
C LEU A 46 13.64 9.55 14.01
N THR A 47 14.86 9.94 13.63
CA THR A 47 15.30 11.33 13.75
C THR A 47 14.65 12.20 12.70
N ASP A 48 14.65 13.51 12.91
CA ASP A 48 14.13 14.46 11.92
C ASP A 48 14.88 14.35 10.59
N ASP A 49 16.21 14.15 10.64
CA ASP A 49 17.01 13.96 9.41
C ASP A 49 16.59 12.72 8.65
N GLN A 50 16.30 11.62 9.34
CA GLN A 50 15.84 10.39 8.71
C GLN A 50 14.47 10.60 8.06
N LYS A 51 13.56 11.29 8.74
CA LYS A 51 12.24 11.62 8.18
C LYS A 51 12.36 12.52 6.96
N ASP A 52 13.23 13.53 7.00
CA ASP A 52 13.46 14.43 5.87
C ASP A 52 13.94 13.68 4.63
N ARG A 53 14.83 12.70 4.80
CA ARG A 53 15.29 11.86 3.69
C ARG A 53 14.16 11.07 3.05
N ILE A 54 13.27 10.55 3.89
CA ILE A 54 12.10 9.80 3.41
C ILE A 54 11.18 10.75 2.63
N TYR A 55 10.91 11.92 3.18
CA TYR A 55 10.00 12.88 2.54
C TYR A 55 10.53 13.40 1.21
N LYS A 56 11.86 13.55 1.08
CA LYS A 56 12.46 13.97 -0.19
C LYS A 56 12.18 13.02 -1.34
N ARG A 57 11.92 11.76 -1.05
CA ARG A 57 11.61 10.73 -2.04
C ARG A 57 10.14 10.71 -2.45
N THR A 58 9.31 11.50 -1.81
CA THR A 58 7.90 11.58 -2.15
C THR A 58 7.62 12.83 -2.98
N SER A 59 6.66 12.73 -3.89
CA SER A 59 6.25 13.88 -4.70
C SER A 59 5.58 14.95 -3.85
N MET A 60 4.83 14.55 -2.83
CA MET A 60 4.10 15.46 -1.96
C MET A 60 4.93 15.94 -0.76
N LYS A 61 6.15 15.43 -0.60
CA LYS A 61 7.09 15.86 0.46
C LYS A 61 6.52 15.79 1.87
N ALA A 62 5.74 14.75 2.13
CA ALA A 62 5.08 14.60 3.42
C ALA A 62 4.86 13.11 3.72
N ALA A 63 4.54 12.81 4.97
CA ALA A 63 4.15 11.47 5.38
C ALA A 63 2.79 11.12 4.77
N THR A 64 2.60 9.84 4.43
CA THR A 64 1.32 9.34 3.96
C THR A 64 0.30 9.39 5.10
N SER A 65 -0.89 9.88 4.79
CA SER A 65 -1.98 9.96 5.77
C SER A 65 -2.50 8.56 6.09
N VAL A 66 -2.52 8.20 7.37
CA VAL A 66 -3.11 6.94 7.83
C VAL A 66 -4.59 6.88 7.43
N ARG A 67 -5.29 8.00 7.53
CA ARG A 67 -6.69 8.08 7.14
C ARG A 67 -6.89 7.81 5.65
N SER A 68 -6.02 8.33 4.78
CA SER A 68 -6.11 8.07 3.35
C SER A 68 -5.94 6.58 3.03
N VAL A 69 -5.03 5.91 3.72
CA VAL A 69 -4.87 4.46 3.57
C VAL A 69 -6.14 3.73 3.99
N ALA A 70 -6.68 4.09 5.15
CA ALA A 70 -7.89 3.46 5.66
C ALA A 70 -9.09 3.69 4.74
N GLU A 71 -9.26 4.91 4.23
CA GLU A 71 -10.35 5.24 3.30
C GLU A 71 -10.20 4.53 1.96
N THR A 72 -8.96 4.33 1.51
CA THR A 72 -8.70 3.55 0.29
C THR A 72 -9.12 2.10 0.48
N VAL A 73 -8.80 1.49 1.62
CA VAL A 73 -9.24 0.13 1.92
C VAL A 73 -10.76 0.07 1.98
N ALA A 74 -11.40 1.03 2.64
CA ALA A 74 -12.86 1.09 2.74
C ALA A 74 -13.52 1.20 1.35
N PHE A 75 -12.94 2.01 0.46
CA PHE A 75 -13.41 2.11 -0.91
C PHE A 75 -13.28 0.78 -1.66
N LEU A 76 -12.11 0.12 -1.54
CA LEU A 76 -11.84 -1.11 -2.27
C LEU A 76 -12.74 -2.27 -1.84
N VAL A 77 -13.19 -2.31 -0.59
CA VAL A 77 -14.12 -3.34 -0.14
C VAL A 77 -15.58 -2.98 -0.37
N SER A 78 -15.86 -1.78 -0.86
CA SER A 78 -17.22 -1.33 -1.14
C SER A 78 -17.68 -1.76 -2.54
N GLU A 79 -18.98 -1.66 -2.78
CA GLU A 79 -19.55 -1.95 -4.10
C GLU A 79 -19.09 -0.95 -5.17
N LYS A 80 -18.64 0.23 -4.77
CA LYS A 80 -18.12 1.24 -5.70
C LYS A 80 -16.87 0.75 -6.44
N ALA A 81 -16.14 -0.19 -5.86
CA ALA A 81 -14.96 -0.78 -6.45
C ALA A 81 -15.23 -2.16 -7.06
N CYS A 82 -16.45 -2.42 -7.49
CA CYS A 82 -16.87 -3.76 -7.93
C CYS A 82 -16.13 -4.29 -9.17
N SER A 83 -15.48 -3.41 -9.93
CA SER A 83 -14.71 -3.80 -11.10
C SER A 83 -13.19 -3.75 -10.88
N ILE A 84 -12.76 -3.52 -9.63
CA ILE A 84 -11.34 -3.43 -9.29
C ILE A 84 -10.91 -4.72 -8.62
N THR A 85 -10.01 -5.46 -9.27
CA THR A 85 -9.42 -6.68 -8.73
C THR A 85 -8.04 -6.90 -9.34
N GLY A 86 -7.17 -7.59 -8.62
CA GLY A 86 -5.83 -7.89 -9.09
C GLY A 86 -4.90 -6.68 -9.12
N GLN A 87 -5.22 -5.61 -8.42
CA GLN A 87 -4.47 -4.37 -8.47
C GLN A 87 -3.61 -4.16 -7.24
N ASN A 88 -2.48 -3.48 -7.43
CA ASN A 88 -1.65 -2.97 -6.36
C ASN A 88 -1.89 -1.45 -6.28
N VAL A 89 -2.57 -1.01 -5.25
CA VAL A 89 -2.94 0.40 -5.09
C VAL A 89 -1.94 1.06 -4.16
N HIS A 90 -1.12 1.94 -4.70
CA HIS A 90 -0.12 2.67 -3.93
C HIS A 90 -0.73 3.91 -3.32
N VAL A 91 -0.59 4.06 -1.99
CA VAL A 91 -1.01 5.23 -1.24
C VAL A 91 0.22 5.74 -0.50
N ASP A 92 1.10 6.43 -1.21
CA ASP A 92 2.46 6.72 -0.75
C ASP A 92 2.94 8.15 -1.05
N ASN A 93 2.03 9.06 -1.32
CA ASN A 93 2.34 10.44 -1.67
C ASN A 93 3.28 10.55 -2.88
N GLY A 94 3.26 9.56 -3.76
CA GLY A 94 4.10 9.57 -4.95
C GLY A 94 5.56 9.29 -4.64
N THR A 95 5.84 8.15 -4.03
CA THR A 95 7.22 7.72 -3.77
C THR A 95 7.92 7.43 -5.09
N ILE A 96 9.08 8.06 -5.27
CA ILE A 96 9.89 7.96 -6.49
C ILE A 96 11.26 7.37 -6.23
#